data_9f280a984c705da20e8e07eb2e79f014
#
_entry.id   9f280a984c705da20e8e07eb2e79f014
#
_cell.length_a   1.000
_cell.length_b   1.000
_cell.length_c   1.000
_cell.angle_alpha   90.00
_cell.angle_beta   90.00
_cell.angle_gamma   90.00
#
_symmetry.space_group_name_H-M   'P 1'
#
loop_
_entity.id
_entity.type
_entity.pdbx_description
1 polymer ?
#
loop_
_entity_poly.entity_id
_entity_poly.type
_entity_poly.pdbx_seq_one_letter_code
_entity_poly.pdbx_strand_id
1 'polypeptide(L)'
;MIVSSTVCLPTAEANVISLVTGCGIVPDFDTPEYATFGATQSRKWETSEGMDPNSYGLNTGTDSDKYKNGTTIIKTLVDVVSKNGN
;
A
#
# COMPACT_ATOMS: atom_id res chain seq x y z
N MET A 1 9.18 1.45 3.71
CA MET A 1 9.68 1.09 2.38
C MET A 1 9.32 -0.36 2.08
N ILE A 2 8.83 -0.62 0.93
CA ILE A 2 8.46 -1.96 0.51
C ILE A 2 9.64 -2.58 -0.21
N VAL A 3 10.22 -3.57 0.36
CA VAL A 3 11.41 -4.19 -0.21
C VAL A 3 11.11 -5.57 -0.76
N SER A 4 10.36 -6.34 -0.04
CA SER A 4 10.11 -7.73 -0.38
C SER A 4 9.27 -7.92 -1.62
N SER A 5 8.35 -7.03 -1.88
CA SER A 5 7.47 -7.13 -3.04
C SER A 5 8.20 -6.97 -4.37
N THR A 6 9.37 -6.39 -4.35
CA THR A 6 10.15 -6.18 -5.58
C THR A 6 10.82 -7.43 -6.08
N VAL A 7 10.90 -8.46 -5.28
CA VAL A 7 11.58 -9.71 -5.61
C VAL A 7 10.77 -10.57 -6.57
N CYS A 8 9.46 -10.40 -6.55
CA CYS A 8 8.56 -11.25 -7.30
C CYS A 8 7.91 -10.50 -8.45
N LEU A 9 7.82 -11.14 -9.60
CA LEU A 9 7.05 -10.59 -10.71
C LEU A 9 5.57 -10.90 -10.51
N PRO A 10 4.69 -9.90 -10.70
CA PRO A 10 3.27 -10.10 -10.55
C PRO A 10 2.72 -11.00 -11.65
N THR A 11 1.67 -11.74 -11.34
CA THR A 11 0.87 -12.42 -12.33
C THR A 11 -0.05 -11.43 -13.04
N ALA A 12 -0.63 -11.85 -14.14
CA ALA A 12 -1.47 -10.98 -14.95
C ALA A 12 -2.74 -10.47 -14.23
N GLU A 13 -3.26 -11.25 -13.31
CA GLU A 13 -4.44 -10.86 -12.53
C GLU A 13 -4.06 -10.21 -11.20
N ALA A 14 -2.84 -9.84 -11.03
CA ALA A 14 -2.39 -9.36 -9.75
C ALA A 14 -3.13 -8.08 -9.35
N ASN A 15 -3.92 -8.20 -8.33
CA ASN A 15 -4.15 -7.08 -7.45
C ASN A 15 -2.99 -7.05 -6.45
N VAL A 16 -3.00 -6.10 -5.57
CA VAL A 16 -1.88 -5.90 -4.67
C VAL A 16 -1.58 -7.11 -3.79
N ILE A 17 -2.60 -7.80 -3.35
CA ILE A 17 -2.44 -9.01 -2.54
C ILE A 17 -1.89 -10.15 -3.39
N SER A 18 -2.39 -10.28 -4.60
CA SER A 18 -1.92 -11.31 -5.52
C SER A 18 -0.47 -11.13 -5.94
N LEU A 19 0.02 -9.89 -5.98
CA LEU A 19 1.43 -9.63 -6.23
C LEU A 19 2.32 -10.37 -5.24
N VAL A 20 1.96 -10.32 -3.98
CA VAL A 20 2.77 -10.94 -2.94
C VAL A 20 2.63 -12.46 -2.97
N THR A 21 1.42 -12.95 -3.08
CA THR A 21 1.14 -14.39 -3.06
C THR A 21 1.44 -15.09 -4.37
N GLY A 22 1.32 -14.37 -5.49
CA GLY A 22 1.55 -14.92 -6.83
C GLY A 22 3.00 -15.25 -7.15
N CYS A 23 3.92 -14.87 -6.29
CA CYS A 23 5.35 -15.11 -6.49
C CYS A 23 5.79 -16.54 -6.18
N GLY A 24 4.92 -17.40 -5.68
CA GLY A 24 5.28 -18.74 -5.26
C GLY A 24 6.13 -18.81 -4.00
N ILE A 25 6.34 -17.67 -3.36
CA ILE A 25 7.08 -17.53 -2.10
C ILE A 25 6.08 -17.14 -1.03
N VAL A 26 6.20 -17.73 0.15
CA VAL A 26 5.39 -17.29 1.30
C VAL A 26 6.01 -16.03 1.87
N PRO A 27 5.36 -14.88 1.73
CA PRO A 27 5.90 -13.63 2.25
C PRO A 27 5.76 -13.58 3.77
N ASP A 28 6.63 -12.81 4.40
CA ASP A 28 6.56 -12.58 5.84
C ASP A 28 5.41 -11.64 6.21
N PHE A 29 5.02 -10.76 5.31
CA PHE A 29 3.92 -9.83 5.46
C PHE A 29 3.36 -9.43 4.10
N ASP A 30 2.16 -8.87 4.09
CA ASP A 30 1.50 -8.42 2.87
C ASP A 30 1.80 -6.94 2.60
N THR A 31 1.83 -6.54 1.34
CA THR A 31 2.24 -5.18 0.94
C THR A 31 1.29 -4.55 -0.08
N PRO A 32 0.05 -4.23 0.31
CA PRO A 32 -0.84 -3.49 -0.58
C PRO A 32 -0.30 -2.10 -0.91
N GLU A 33 -0.57 -1.64 -2.12
CA GLU A 33 -0.21 -0.30 -2.59
C GLU A 33 -1.47 0.49 -2.90
N TYR A 34 -1.55 1.73 -2.44
CA TYR A 34 -2.75 2.57 -2.59
C TYR A 34 -4.03 1.86 -2.17
N ALA A 35 -3.93 0.94 -1.24
CA ALA A 35 -5.05 0.15 -0.75
C ALA A 35 -4.85 -0.23 0.70
N THR A 36 -5.95 -0.38 1.41
CA THR A 36 -5.96 -0.85 2.79
C THR A 36 -6.97 -1.98 2.93
N PHE A 37 -6.76 -2.82 3.91
CA PHE A 37 -7.75 -3.86 4.21
C PHE A 37 -8.96 -3.27 4.92
N GLY A 38 -10.13 -3.84 4.63
CA GLY A 38 -11.38 -3.42 5.25
C GLY A 38 -11.61 -3.94 6.66
N ALA A 39 -10.80 -4.88 7.11
CA ALA A 39 -10.92 -5.50 8.43
C ALA A 39 -9.55 -5.80 9.02
N THR A 40 -9.50 -6.01 10.32
CA THR A 40 -8.28 -6.42 11.01
C THR A 40 -7.74 -7.71 10.40
N GLN A 41 -6.47 -7.71 10.08
CA GLN A 41 -5.78 -8.88 9.55
C GLN A 41 -5.10 -9.66 10.67
N SER A 42 -5.11 -10.97 10.56
CA SER A 42 -4.37 -11.85 11.49
C SER A 42 -2.87 -11.82 11.20
N ARG A 43 -2.50 -11.42 10.02
CA ARG A 43 -1.12 -11.35 9.52
C ARG A 43 -0.70 -9.90 9.42
N LYS A 44 0.57 -9.61 9.70
CA LYS A 44 1.12 -8.27 9.52
C LYS A 44 1.10 -7.86 8.07
N TRP A 45 0.93 -6.58 7.85
CA TRP A 45 0.93 -5.99 6.51
C TRP A 45 1.44 -4.56 6.56
N GLU A 46 1.86 -4.07 5.42
CA GLU A 46 2.34 -2.72 5.24
C GLU A 46 1.68 -2.14 4.00
N THR A 47 1.16 -0.93 4.09
CA THR A 47 0.66 -0.23 2.91
C THR A 47 1.65 0.82 2.45
N SER A 48 1.69 1.04 1.14
CA SER A 48 2.46 2.10 0.53
C SER A 48 1.51 3.06 -0.16
N GLU A 49 1.58 4.34 0.22
CA GLU A 49 0.74 5.37 -0.35
C GLU A 49 1.53 6.63 -0.67
N GLY A 50 1.30 7.18 -1.86
CA GLY A 50 1.81 8.47 -2.22
C GLY A 50 0.92 9.61 -1.72
N MET A 51 1.49 10.79 -1.56
CA MET A 51 0.74 12.02 -1.30
C MET A 51 -0.08 12.44 -2.52
N ASP A 52 0.46 12.19 -3.70
CA ASP A 52 -0.21 12.37 -4.98
C ASP A 52 -1.07 11.12 -5.26
N PRO A 53 -2.31 11.25 -5.73
CA PRO A 53 -3.16 10.10 -6.01
C PRO A 53 -2.62 9.19 -7.13
N ASN A 54 -1.70 9.67 -7.93
CA ASN A 54 -1.22 8.96 -9.12
C ASN A 54 0.30 8.77 -9.16
N SER A 55 1.02 9.22 -8.16
CA SER A 55 2.48 9.19 -8.20
C SER A 55 3.08 9.14 -6.79
N TYR A 56 4.12 8.32 -6.63
CA TYR A 56 4.92 8.32 -5.41
C TYR A 56 5.93 9.47 -5.38
N GLY A 57 6.44 9.83 -6.54
CA GLY A 57 7.37 10.93 -6.69
C GLY A 57 6.67 12.26 -6.95
N LEU A 58 7.45 13.32 -6.97
CA LEU A 58 6.95 14.63 -7.32
C LEU A 58 6.44 14.66 -8.76
N ASN A 59 5.19 15.05 -8.93
CA ASN A 59 4.58 15.26 -10.23
C ASN A 59 4.17 16.72 -10.33
N THR A 60 4.91 17.49 -11.11
CA THR A 60 4.65 18.93 -11.30
C THR A 60 3.36 19.22 -12.07
N GLY A 61 2.79 18.22 -12.73
CA GLY A 61 1.50 18.33 -13.40
C GLY A 61 0.29 18.17 -12.46
N THR A 62 0.51 17.79 -11.21
CA THR A 62 -0.56 17.63 -10.24
C THR A 62 -0.83 18.96 -9.52
N ASP A 63 -2.07 19.40 -9.54
CA ASP A 63 -2.49 20.58 -8.81
C ASP A 63 -2.34 20.39 -7.30
N SER A 64 -1.99 21.45 -6.60
CA SER A 64 -1.71 21.38 -5.17
C SER A 64 -2.90 20.91 -4.32
N ASP A 65 -4.13 21.16 -4.78
CA ASP A 65 -5.34 20.71 -4.10
C ASP A 65 -5.65 19.23 -4.25
N LYS A 66 -4.94 18.54 -5.13
CA LYS A 66 -5.06 17.09 -5.34
C LYS A 66 -4.25 16.27 -4.36
N TYR A 67 -3.26 16.87 -3.73
CA TYR A 67 -2.47 16.16 -2.72
C TYR A 67 -3.30 15.85 -1.47
N LYS A 68 -3.03 14.71 -0.87
CA LYS A 68 -3.68 14.33 0.38
C LYS A 68 -3.31 15.34 1.48
N ASN A 69 -4.31 15.78 2.22
CA ASN A 69 -4.07 16.66 3.35
C ASN A 69 -3.68 15.87 4.61
N GLY A 70 -3.17 16.58 5.62
CA GLY A 70 -2.72 15.95 6.84
C GLY A 70 -3.80 15.15 7.56
N THR A 71 -5.04 15.63 7.55
CA THR A 71 -6.16 14.93 8.17
C THR A 71 -6.39 13.57 7.52
N THR A 72 -6.37 13.52 6.20
CA THR A 72 -6.52 12.26 5.44
C THR A 72 -5.39 11.28 5.78
N ILE A 73 -4.15 11.76 5.82
CA ILE A 73 -2.99 10.93 6.13
C ILE A 73 -3.10 10.34 7.53
N ILE A 74 -3.44 11.17 8.53
CA ILE A 74 -3.59 10.71 9.91
C ILE A 74 -4.70 9.67 10.01
N LYS A 75 -5.84 9.90 9.38
CA LYS A 75 -6.95 8.94 9.40
C LYS A 75 -6.54 7.61 8.77
N THR A 76 -5.84 7.65 7.65
CA THR A 76 -5.34 6.43 7.00
C THR A 76 -4.38 5.70 7.92
N LEU A 77 -3.44 6.39 8.54
CA LEU A 77 -2.48 5.77 9.46
C LEU A 77 -3.18 5.10 10.64
N VAL A 78 -4.13 5.79 11.27
CA VAL A 78 -4.90 5.23 12.40
C VAL A 78 -5.68 3.99 11.95
N ASP A 79 -6.32 4.05 10.81
CA ASP A 79 -7.05 2.92 10.25
C ASP A 79 -6.15 1.71 10.01
N VAL A 80 -5.02 1.94 9.36
CA VAL A 80 -4.03 0.90 9.06
C VAL A 80 -3.51 0.25 10.34
N VAL A 81 -3.08 1.05 11.31
CA VAL A 81 -2.55 0.53 12.57
C VAL A 81 -3.62 -0.23 13.35
N SER A 82 -4.85 0.23 13.35
CA SER A 82 -5.97 -0.45 14.02
C SER A 82 -6.27 -1.83 13.43
N LYS A 83 -5.83 -2.07 12.20
CA LYS A 83 -6.05 -3.33 11.46
C LYS A 83 -4.82 -4.21 11.36
N ASN A 84 -3.87 -4.05 12.29
CA ASN A 84 -2.63 -4.81 12.36
C ASN A 84 -1.63 -4.46 11.23
N GLY A 85 -1.76 -3.31 10.61
CA GLY A 85 -0.90 -2.82 9.55
C GLY A 85 0.10 -1.76 9.98
N ASN A 86 0.94 -1.42 9.02
CA ASN A 86 1.93 -0.35 9.16
C ASN A 86 1.98 0.52 7.91
#